data_a84fd0f56e6216bc6c4eb491c984f2d6
#
_entry.id   a84fd0f56e6216bc6c4eb491c984f2d6
#
_cell.length_a   1.000
_cell.length_b   1.000
_cell.length_c   1.000
_cell.angle_alpha   90.00
_cell.angle_beta   90.00
_cell.angle_gamma   90.00
#
_symmetry.space_group_name_H-M   'P 1'
#
loop_
_entity.id
_entity.type
_entity.pdbx_description
1 polymer ?
#
loop_
_entity_poly.entity_id
_entity_poly.type
_entity_poly.pdbx_seq_one_letter_code
_entity_poly.pdbx_strand_id
1 'polypeptide(L)'
;KTDPLVFPEGFEKLDRAVFANCTNLTGKVVLPSTIKEIGEAAFWSAKISSINFPEGLEKIGDGAFYGCRLEEVHIPNSCQDLGIFAFQLNKELKEMHLPDGIERIPNNFADCCINLSHVNIPSSVKSIGKEAFQSCWCLNDVELPLGLESIDKDAFQSCYAFGQLVFPATLNFLGEECYTYLTGVKRIYSMASEPPACEVSTLNIGYTPFGGYDSPSTPNDIPVYVPVGAAEKYRKAWGWDYFTNFIETDDFPTAIHNVTIEHSNSNNRIYDLNGREVINPQKGHVYIKNGKKITFAR
;
A
#
# COMPACT_ATOMS: atom_id res chain seq x y z
N LYS A 1 30.23 3.53 -16.80
CA LYS A 1 29.09 2.58 -16.96
C LYS A 1 29.67 1.20 -16.72
N THR A 2 29.21 0.53 -15.69
CA THR A 2 29.52 -0.90 -15.46
C THR A 2 28.63 -1.71 -16.40
N ASP A 3 29.21 -2.74 -17.04
CA ASP A 3 28.41 -3.68 -17.84
C ASP A 3 27.35 -4.36 -16.95
N PRO A 4 26.16 -4.65 -17.49
CA PRO A 4 25.12 -5.33 -16.71
C PRO A 4 25.59 -6.74 -16.32
N LEU A 5 25.24 -7.17 -15.10
CA LEU A 5 25.34 -8.59 -14.73
C LEU A 5 24.19 -9.35 -15.42
N VAL A 6 24.55 -10.21 -16.37
CA VAL A 6 23.58 -11.00 -17.14
C VAL A 6 23.70 -12.47 -16.76
N PHE A 7 22.59 -13.07 -16.35
CA PHE A 7 22.53 -14.51 -16.08
C PHE A 7 22.12 -15.26 -17.35
N PRO A 8 22.79 -16.39 -17.67
CA PRO A 8 22.39 -17.24 -18.80
C PRO A 8 21.05 -17.94 -18.51
N GLU A 9 20.33 -18.29 -19.59
CA GLU A 9 19.12 -19.09 -19.49
C GLU A 9 19.40 -20.46 -18.84
N GLY A 10 18.40 -20.99 -18.13
CA GLY A 10 18.48 -22.28 -17.42
C GLY A 10 18.71 -22.16 -15.91
N PHE A 11 19.02 -20.95 -15.39
CA PHE A 11 18.96 -20.71 -13.95
C PHE A 11 17.50 -20.58 -13.53
N GLU A 12 17.06 -21.40 -12.58
CA GLU A 12 15.70 -21.37 -12.03
C GLU A 12 15.64 -20.71 -10.65
N LYS A 13 16.78 -20.61 -9.96
CA LYS A 13 16.87 -20.09 -8.60
C LYS A 13 18.18 -19.34 -8.36
N LEU A 14 18.09 -18.22 -7.64
CA LEU A 14 19.21 -17.62 -6.93
C LEU A 14 19.17 -18.06 -5.47
N ASP A 15 20.25 -18.66 -5.00
CA ASP A 15 20.34 -19.13 -3.63
C ASP A 15 20.43 -18.00 -2.60
N ARG A 16 20.25 -18.37 -1.33
CA ARG A 16 20.41 -17.49 -0.20
C ARG A 16 21.73 -16.74 -0.25
N ALA A 17 21.66 -15.40 -0.07
CA ALA A 17 22.79 -14.49 0.12
C ALA A 17 23.88 -14.55 -0.97
N VAL A 18 23.58 -15.07 -2.18
CA VAL A 18 24.58 -15.31 -3.24
C VAL A 18 25.35 -14.05 -3.66
N PHE A 19 24.73 -12.87 -3.60
CA PHE A 19 25.37 -11.57 -3.85
C PHE A 19 25.28 -10.63 -2.64
N ALA A 20 25.05 -11.18 -1.45
CA ALA A 20 24.99 -10.36 -0.25
C ALA A 20 26.31 -9.59 -0.03
N ASN A 21 26.18 -8.29 0.31
CA ASN A 21 27.30 -7.39 0.53
C ASN A 21 28.25 -7.21 -0.69
N CYS A 22 27.81 -7.55 -1.88
CA CYS A 22 28.56 -7.28 -3.11
C CYS A 22 28.48 -5.77 -3.44
N THR A 23 29.16 -4.95 -2.64
CA THR A 23 29.11 -3.46 -2.74
C THR A 23 29.67 -2.90 -4.05
N ASN A 24 30.48 -3.67 -4.75
CA ASN A 24 31.01 -3.34 -6.09
C ASN A 24 30.08 -3.77 -7.21
N LEU A 25 29.05 -4.57 -6.93
CA LEU A 25 28.01 -4.93 -7.88
C LEU A 25 27.05 -3.73 -8.01
N THR A 26 27.25 -2.95 -9.07
CA THR A 26 26.47 -1.74 -9.34
C THR A 26 25.79 -1.85 -10.71
N GLY A 27 24.77 -1.02 -10.95
CA GLY A 27 24.08 -0.97 -12.24
C GLY A 27 23.00 -2.03 -12.39
N LYS A 28 22.80 -2.51 -13.62
CA LYS A 28 21.67 -3.37 -13.98
C LYS A 28 22.01 -4.86 -13.79
N VAL A 29 21.05 -5.59 -13.24
CA VAL A 29 21.01 -7.05 -13.23
C VAL A 29 19.96 -7.55 -14.22
N VAL A 30 20.31 -8.51 -15.08
CA VAL A 30 19.39 -9.12 -16.04
C VAL A 30 19.24 -10.61 -15.67
N LEU A 31 18.07 -10.93 -15.15
CA LEU A 31 17.68 -12.31 -14.80
C LEU A 31 17.19 -13.04 -16.07
N PRO A 32 17.40 -14.37 -16.17
CA PRO A 32 16.89 -15.16 -17.28
C PRO A 32 15.38 -15.37 -17.16
N SER A 33 14.73 -15.71 -18.27
CA SER A 33 13.29 -16.00 -18.30
C SER A 33 12.91 -17.24 -17.48
N THR A 34 13.88 -18.11 -17.18
CA THR A 34 13.69 -19.38 -16.45
C THR A 34 13.66 -19.22 -14.94
N ILE A 35 14.05 -18.04 -14.38
CA ILE A 35 14.11 -17.85 -12.92
C ILE A 35 12.73 -17.94 -12.28
N LYS A 36 12.62 -18.72 -11.21
CA LYS A 36 11.40 -18.93 -10.42
C LYS A 36 11.50 -18.34 -9.02
N GLU A 37 12.70 -18.38 -8.45
CA GLU A 37 12.92 -17.96 -7.07
C GLU A 37 14.16 -17.10 -6.94
N ILE A 38 14.02 -15.99 -6.18
CA ILE A 38 15.13 -15.19 -5.66
C ILE A 38 15.18 -15.44 -4.16
N GLY A 39 16.26 -16.06 -3.70
CA GLY A 39 16.42 -16.53 -2.32
C GLY A 39 16.55 -15.42 -1.30
N GLU A 40 16.45 -15.79 -0.02
CA GLU A 40 16.67 -14.90 1.13
C GLU A 40 17.99 -14.14 1.02
N ALA A 41 17.96 -12.82 1.23
CA ALA A 41 19.12 -11.94 1.20
C ALA A 41 19.96 -12.00 -0.09
N ALA A 42 19.42 -12.49 -1.22
CA ALA A 42 20.21 -12.76 -2.44
C ALA A 42 21.05 -11.57 -2.90
N PHE A 43 20.54 -10.34 -2.79
CA PHE A 43 21.24 -9.09 -3.12
C PHE A 43 21.36 -8.15 -1.91
N TRP A 44 21.31 -8.67 -0.70
CA TRP A 44 21.40 -7.86 0.53
C TRP A 44 22.58 -6.90 0.48
N SER A 45 22.31 -5.59 0.58
CA SER A 45 23.32 -4.51 0.51
C SER A 45 24.19 -4.49 -0.76
N ALA A 46 23.83 -5.20 -1.81
CA ALA A 46 24.40 -4.98 -3.15
C ALA A 46 23.98 -3.59 -3.65
N LYS A 47 24.81 -2.97 -4.53
CA LYS A 47 24.56 -1.60 -4.99
C LYS A 47 23.92 -1.56 -6.38
N ILE A 48 23.13 -2.59 -6.71
CA ILE A 48 22.38 -2.65 -7.98
C ILE A 48 21.32 -1.55 -8.02
N SER A 49 21.19 -0.91 -9.20
CA SER A 49 20.25 0.19 -9.42
C SER A 49 19.00 -0.21 -10.21
N SER A 50 19.04 -1.33 -10.91
CA SER A 50 17.87 -1.88 -11.59
C SER A 50 17.98 -3.39 -11.77
N ILE A 51 16.84 -4.03 -11.87
CA ILE A 51 16.69 -5.45 -12.11
C ILE A 51 15.40 -5.69 -12.90
N ASN A 52 15.41 -6.63 -13.86
CA ASN A 52 14.18 -7.12 -14.44
C ASN A 52 13.65 -8.30 -13.63
N PHE A 53 12.37 -8.32 -13.38
CA PHE A 53 11.66 -9.49 -12.84
C PHE A 53 10.89 -10.16 -13.99
N PRO A 54 11.31 -11.34 -14.46
CA PRO A 54 10.65 -11.99 -15.59
C PRO A 54 9.28 -12.56 -15.21
N GLU A 55 8.40 -12.61 -16.21
CA GLU A 55 7.09 -13.25 -16.11
C GLU A 55 7.22 -14.73 -15.80
N GLY A 56 7.07 -15.24 -14.74
CA GLY A 56 7.32 -16.63 -14.32
C GLY A 56 8.07 -16.69 -13.00
N LEU A 57 8.56 -15.53 -12.51
CA LEU A 57 9.07 -15.44 -11.15
C LEU A 57 7.93 -15.70 -10.16
N GLU A 58 8.13 -16.60 -9.20
CA GLU A 58 7.12 -17.05 -8.25
C GLU A 58 7.38 -16.53 -6.83
N LYS A 59 8.68 -16.33 -6.50
CA LYS A 59 9.09 -15.99 -5.14
C LYS A 59 10.22 -14.96 -5.08
N ILE A 60 10.09 -14.02 -4.15
CA ILE A 60 11.15 -13.12 -3.67
C ILE A 60 11.30 -13.35 -2.16
N GLY A 61 12.46 -13.82 -1.73
CA GLY A 61 12.73 -14.17 -0.33
C GLY A 61 12.92 -12.98 0.60
N ASP A 62 13.01 -13.28 1.90
CA ASP A 62 13.20 -12.27 2.94
C ASP A 62 14.48 -11.46 2.70
N GLY A 63 14.37 -10.13 2.77
CA GLY A 63 15.49 -9.22 2.58
C GLY A 63 16.23 -9.36 1.24
N ALA A 64 15.63 -9.96 0.22
CA ALA A 64 16.30 -10.28 -1.04
C ALA A 64 16.99 -9.06 -1.68
N PHE A 65 16.41 -7.88 -1.55
CA PHE A 65 16.93 -6.60 -2.07
C PHE A 65 17.12 -5.55 -0.97
N TYR A 66 17.32 -5.95 0.26
CA TYR A 66 17.56 -5.04 1.38
C TYR A 66 18.76 -4.14 1.10
N GLY A 67 18.60 -2.83 1.23
CA GLY A 67 19.69 -1.85 1.15
C GLY A 67 20.36 -1.75 -0.24
N CYS A 68 19.66 -2.15 -1.30
CA CYS A 68 20.05 -1.90 -2.68
C CYS A 68 19.84 -0.42 -3.05
N ARG A 69 20.03 -0.10 -4.34
CA ARG A 69 19.81 1.25 -4.92
C ARG A 69 18.82 1.20 -6.07
N LEU A 70 17.81 0.32 -5.97
CA LEU A 70 16.79 0.20 -7.00
C LEU A 70 16.03 1.53 -7.14
N GLU A 71 15.80 1.96 -8.37
CA GLU A 71 15.07 3.20 -8.68
C GLU A 71 13.59 2.93 -8.96
N GLU A 72 13.29 1.78 -9.56
CA GLU A 72 11.94 1.31 -9.88
C GLU A 72 11.85 -0.20 -9.64
N VAL A 73 10.67 -0.67 -9.24
CA VAL A 73 10.37 -2.08 -9.01
C VAL A 73 9.04 -2.44 -9.64
N HIS A 74 9.05 -3.41 -10.56
CA HIS A 74 7.87 -3.97 -11.20
C HIS A 74 7.84 -5.48 -10.96
N ILE A 75 7.04 -5.93 -10.00
CA ILE A 75 6.93 -7.35 -9.64
C ILE A 75 5.86 -7.99 -10.52
N PRO A 76 6.17 -9.08 -11.26
CA PRO A 76 5.19 -9.72 -12.15
C PRO A 76 4.07 -10.42 -11.39
N ASN A 77 2.90 -10.54 -12.00
CA ASN A 77 1.72 -11.16 -11.40
C ASN A 77 1.90 -12.65 -11.04
N SER A 78 2.88 -13.32 -11.61
CA SER A 78 3.26 -14.69 -11.20
C SER A 78 3.87 -14.76 -9.80
N CYS A 79 4.46 -13.65 -9.28
CA CYS A 79 5.18 -13.64 -8.02
C CYS A 79 4.22 -13.37 -6.85
N GLN A 80 3.78 -14.43 -6.21
CA GLN A 80 2.81 -14.39 -5.12
C GLN A 80 3.44 -14.58 -3.72
N ASP A 81 4.69 -15.05 -3.64
CA ASP A 81 5.43 -15.25 -2.37
C ASP A 81 6.44 -14.12 -2.21
N LEU A 82 6.09 -13.12 -1.40
CA LEU A 82 6.91 -11.95 -1.11
C LEU A 82 7.41 -11.99 0.33
N GLY A 83 8.72 -11.91 0.50
CA GLY A 83 9.38 -11.96 1.81
C GLY A 83 9.29 -10.66 2.59
N ILE A 84 9.47 -10.76 3.91
CA ILE A 84 9.65 -9.60 4.80
C ILE A 84 10.96 -8.89 4.49
N PHE A 85 11.03 -7.57 4.70
CA PHE A 85 12.21 -6.72 4.42
C PHE A 85 12.67 -6.73 2.95
N ALA A 86 11.90 -7.31 2.01
CA ALA A 86 12.37 -7.63 0.66
C ALA A 86 12.99 -6.44 -0.07
N PHE A 87 12.44 -5.23 0.11
CA PHE A 87 12.91 -4.00 -0.51
C PHE A 87 13.27 -2.90 0.50
N GLN A 88 13.39 -3.22 1.80
CA GLN A 88 13.72 -2.25 2.83
C GLN A 88 15.03 -1.49 2.50
N LEU A 89 15.10 -0.20 2.86
CA LEU A 89 16.28 0.67 2.68
C LEU A 89 16.71 0.91 1.21
N ASN A 90 15.84 0.73 0.23
CA ASN A 90 16.08 1.16 -1.13
C ASN A 90 15.81 2.67 -1.24
N LYS A 91 16.78 3.48 -0.83
CA LYS A 91 16.59 4.94 -0.69
C LYS A 91 16.40 5.67 -2.01
N GLU A 92 16.83 5.10 -3.13
CA GLU A 92 16.65 5.65 -4.47
C GLU A 92 15.33 5.25 -5.13
N LEU A 93 14.56 4.32 -4.51
CA LEU A 93 13.30 3.81 -5.05
C LEU A 93 12.23 4.90 -5.08
N LYS A 94 11.63 5.13 -6.26
CA LYS A 94 10.63 6.15 -6.53
C LYS A 94 9.25 5.57 -6.79
N GLU A 95 9.21 4.42 -7.45
CA GLU A 95 7.98 3.78 -7.89
C GLU A 95 8.05 2.27 -7.67
N MET A 96 6.93 1.69 -7.21
CA MET A 96 6.81 0.26 -6.96
C MET A 96 5.45 -0.25 -7.46
N HIS A 97 5.49 -1.28 -8.32
CA HIS A 97 4.33 -2.00 -8.78
C HIS A 97 4.28 -3.38 -8.16
N LEU A 98 3.24 -3.61 -7.37
CA LEU A 98 2.97 -4.90 -6.72
C LEU A 98 2.15 -5.81 -7.62
N PRO A 99 2.33 -7.14 -7.50
CA PRO A 99 1.60 -8.10 -8.33
C PRO A 99 0.13 -8.19 -7.92
N ASP A 100 -0.75 -8.31 -8.92
CA ASP A 100 -2.14 -8.64 -8.66
C ASP A 100 -2.27 -10.02 -7.99
N GLY A 101 -3.28 -10.18 -7.13
CA GLY A 101 -3.58 -11.46 -6.47
C GLY A 101 -2.98 -11.64 -5.09
N ILE A 102 -1.97 -10.87 -4.68
CA ILE A 102 -1.49 -10.91 -3.28
C ILE A 102 -2.58 -10.42 -2.33
N GLU A 103 -2.75 -11.10 -1.20
CA GLU A 103 -3.72 -10.71 -0.17
C GLU A 103 -3.08 -9.90 0.96
N ARG A 104 -1.75 -9.94 1.08
CA ARG A 104 -1.00 -9.23 2.13
C ARG A 104 0.26 -8.57 1.59
N ILE A 105 0.54 -7.35 2.03
CA ILE A 105 1.86 -6.73 1.93
C ILE A 105 2.67 -7.14 3.16
N PRO A 106 3.87 -7.72 3.00
CA PRO A 106 4.67 -8.22 4.12
C PRO A 106 5.15 -7.14 5.10
N ASN A 107 5.58 -7.56 6.30
CA ASN A 107 6.18 -6.65 7.27
C ASN A 107 7.49 -6.05 6.74
N ASN A 108 7.72 -4.76 7.02
CA ASN A 108 8.93 -4.01 6.65
C ASN A 108 9.24 -4.05 5.14
N PHE A 109 8.25 -4.31 4.31
CA PHE A 109 8.42 -4.64 2.89
C PHE A 109 9.26 -3.61 2.13
N ALA A 110 8.95 -2.32 2.31
CA ALA A 110 9.62 -1.17 1.72
C ALA A 110 9.94 -0.08 2.76
N ASP A 111 10.14 -0.47 4.02
CA ASP A 111 10.51 0.46 5.08
C ASP A 111 11.78 1.24 4.72
N CYS A 112 11.82 2.52 5.07
CA CYS A 112 12.92 3.44 4.80
C CYS A 112 13.25 3.63 3.30
N CYS A 113 12.28 3.40 2.40
CA CYS A 113 12.37 3.82 1.00
C CYS A 113 11.99 5.31 0.89
N ILE A 114 12.89 6.17 1.36
CA ILE A 114 12.61 7.60 1.64
C ILE A 114 12.18 8.42 0.42
N ASN A 115 12.53 7.98 -0.80
CA ASN A 115 12.16 8.63 -2.05
C ASN A 115 10.97 7.96 -2.76
N LEU A 116 10.42 6.86 -2.18
CA LEU A 116 9.24 6.21 -2.74
C LEU A 116 8.07 7.18 -2.71
N SER A 117 7.60 7.59 -3.88
CA SER A 117 6.50 8.55 -4.04
C SER A 117 5.21 7.90 -4.51
N HIS A 118 5.33 6.75 -5.18
CA HIS A 118 4.18 6.03 -5.71
C HIS A 118 4.28 4.52 -5.47
N VAL A 119 3.20 3.93 -4.99
CA VAL A 119 3.00 2.48 -4.91
C VAL A 119 1.56 2.16 -5.33
N ASN A 120 1.39 1.22 -6.28
CA ASN A 120 0.07 0.67 -6.53
C ASN A 120 -0.19 -0.48 -5.55
N ILE A 121 -1.27 -0.40 -4.80
CA ILE A 121 -1.73 -1.50 -3.94
C ILE A 121 -2.86 -2.23 -4.67
N PRO A 122 -2.66 -3.51 -5.05
CA PRO A 122 -3.66 -4.26 -5.80
C PRO A 122 -4.99 -4.40 -5.05
N SER A 123 -6.08 -4.53 -5.80
CA SER A 123 -7.43 -4.68 -5.24
C SER A 123 -7.64 -5.96 -4.41
N SER A 124 -6.77 -6.94 -4.56
CA SER A 124 -6.76 -8.20 -3.81
C SER A 124 -6.22 -8.06 -2.38
N VAL A 125 -5.48 -6.97 -2.07
CA VAL A 125 -4.84 -6.80 -0.76
C VAL A 125 -5.89 -6.54 0.31
N LYS A 126 -5.85 -7.37 1.35
CA LYS A 126 -6.68 -7.30 2.56
C LYS A 126 -5.94 -6.77 3.77
N SER A 127 -4.61 -6.91 3.80
CA SER A 127 -3.83 -6.44 4.94
C SER A 127 -2.48 -5.84 4.53
N ILE A 128 -2.08 -4.78 5.25
CA ILE A 128 -0.77 -4.14 5.12
C ILE A 128 0.00 -4.43 6.40
N GLY A 129 1.14 -5.08 6.26
CA GLY A 129 1.94 -5.56 7.39
C GLY A 129 2.61 -4.46 8.20
N LYS A 130 3.12 -4.86 9.36
CA LYS A 130 3.84 -3.99 10.29
C LYS A 130 5.02 -3.30 9.60
N GLU A 131 5.15 -1.98 9.77
CA GLU A 131 6.25 -1.18 9.23
C GLU A 131 6.41 -1.29 7.69
N ALA A 132 5.37 -1.74 6.95
CA ALA A 132 5.49 -2.07 5.53
C ALA A 132 6.03 -0.92 4.66
N PHE A 133 5.63 0.33 4.96
CA PHE A 133 6.05 1.57 4.30
C PHE A 133 6.50 2.63 5.31
N GLN A 134 6.97 2.22 6.49
CA GLN A 134 7.49 3.15 7.49
C GLN A 134 8.58 4.02 6.87
N SER A 135 8.61 5.31 7.22
CA SER A 135 9.62 6.25 6.74
C SER A 135 9.75 6.37 5.21
N CYS A 136 8.67 6.13 4.47
CA CYS A 136 8.58 6.48 3.06
C CYS A 136 8.17 7.98 2.94
N TRP A 137 9.13 8.87 3.14
CA TRP A 137 8.90 10.30 3.34
C TRP A 137 8.19 11.00 2.18
N CYS A 138 8.42 10.53 0.96
CA CYS A 138 7.84 11.10 -0.26
C CYS A 138 6.51 10.44 -0.68
N LEU A 139 6.06 9.40 0.04
CA LEU A 139 4.87 8.65 -0.33
C LEU A 139 3.61 9.50 -0.13
N ASN A 140 2.98 9.89 -1.23
CA ASN A 140 1.86 10.83 -1.22
C ASN A 140 0.62 10.36 -2.00
N ASP A 141 0.78 9.34 -2.81
CA ASP A 141 -0.27 8.83 -3.71
C ASP A 141 -0.47 7.34 -3.46
N VAL A 142 -1.25 7.05 -2.39
CA VAL A 142 -1.60 5.68 -2.01
C VAL A 142 -3.11 5.53 -2.02
N GLU A 143 -3.59 4.78 -3.00
CA GLU A 143 -4.98 4.36 -3.05
C GLU A 143 -5.15 3.04 -2.30
N LEU A 144 -5.85 3.08 -1.17
CA LEU A 144 -6.17 1.86 -0.41
C LEU A 144 -7.29 1.09 -1.12
N PRO A 145 -7.13 -0.22 -1.34
CA PRO A 145 -8.15 -1.02 -2.04
C PRO A 145 -9.43 -1.13 -1.22
N LEU A 146 -10.57 -1.18 -1.92
CA LEU A 146 -11.91 -1.25 -1.28
C LEU A 146 -12.11 -2.50 -0.43
N GLY A 147 -11.30 -3.55 -0.63
CA GLY A 147 -11.32 -4.79 0.14
C GLY A 147 -10.35 -4.82 1.32
N LEU A 148 -9.63 -3.72 1.60
CA LEU A 148 -8.66 -3.68 2.70
C LEU A 148 -9.36 -3.80 4.06
N GLU A 149 -8.86 -4.70 4.89
CA GLU A 149 -9.43 -5.02 6.20
C GLU A 149 -8.56 -4.51 7.36
N SER A 150 -7.24 -4.53 7.21
CA SER A 150 -6.33 -4.14 8.29
C SER A 150 -5.06 -3.42 7.81
N ILE A 151 -4.58 -2.52 8.67
CA ILE A 151 -3.28 -1.84 8.55
C ILE A 151 -2.58 -2.03 9.89
N ASP A 152 -1.45 -2.74 9.87
CA ASP A 152 -0.73 -3.11 11.08
C ASP A 152 0.11 -1.93 11.64
N LYS A 153 0.70 -2.15 12.83
CA LYS A 153 1.53 -1.19 13.56
C LYS A 153 2.59 -0.52 12.67
N ASP A 154 2.76 0.80 12.81
CA ASP A 154 3.78 1.61 12.14
C ASP A 154 3.76 1.55 10.59
N ALA A 155 2.73 0.99 9.96
CA ALA A 155 2.73 0.67 8.53
C ALA A 155 3.03 1.86 7.61
N PHE A 156 2.55 3.06 7.94
CA PHE A 156 2.79 4.33 7.23
C PHE A 156 3.35 5.42 8.15
N GLN A 157 3.96 5.04 9.26
CA GLN A 157 4.58 6.00 10.17
C GLN A 157 5.62 6.84 9.43
N SER A 158 5.62 8.16 9.66
CA SER A 158 6.55 9.10 9.01
C SER A 158 6.45 9.20 7.48
N CYS A 159 5.28 8.92 6.89
CA CYS A 159 4.99 9.22 5.50
C CYS A 159 4.50 10.68 5.38
N TYR A 160 5.42 11.63 5.44
CA TYR A 160 5.11 13.07 5.59
C TYR A 160 4.34 13.70 4.44
N ALA A 161 4.38 13.10 3.24
CA ALA A 161 3.80 13.69 2.05
C ALA A 161 2.29 13.46 1.90
N PHE A 162 1.66 12.66 2.77
CA PHE A 162 0.21 12.49 2.73
C PHE A 162 -0.53 13.80 2.95
N GLY A 163 -1.44 14.15 2.03
CA GLY A 163 -2.33 15.30 2.14
C GLY A 163 -3.72 14.96 2.67
N GLN A 164 -4.13 13.72 2.51
CA GLN A 164 -5.40 13.16 3.00
C GLN A 164 -5.30 11.66 3.20
N LEU A 165 -6.17 11.11 4.05
CA LEU A 165 -6.35 9.66 4.22
C LEU A 165 -7.77 9.28 3.78
N VAL A 166 -7.90 8.18 3.05
CA VAL A 166 -9.19 7.64 2.61
C VAL A 166 -9.27 6.18 2.98
N PHE A 167 -10.08 5.85 3.97
CA PHE A 167 -10.24 4.50 4.49
C PHE A 167 -11.49 3.83 3.90
N PRO A 168 -11.36 2.65 3.29
CA PRO A 168 -12.49 1.93 2.73
C PRO A 168 -13.46 1.43 3.83
N ALA A 169 -14.70 1.14 3.45
CA ALA A 169 -15.72 0.68 4.37
C ALA A 169 -15.43 -0.70 5.01
N THR A 170 -14.54 -1.47 4.41
CA THR A 170 -14.11 -2.79 4.89
C THR A 170 -13.01 -2.72 5.94
N LEU A 171 -12.34 -1.56 6.07
CA LEU A 171 -11.27 -1.41 7.06
C LEU A 171 -11.87 -1.54 8.47
N ASN A 172 -11.36 -2.50 9.23
CA ASN A 172 -11.85 -2.81 10.55
C ASN A 172 -10.77 -2.78 11.65
N PHE A 173 -9.48 -2.64 11.27
CA PHE A 173 -8.38 -2.59 12.22
C PHE A 173 -7.29 -1.59 11.80
N LEU A 174 -6.81 -0.81 12.77
CA LEU A 174 -5.66 0.08 12.68
C LEU A 174 -4.68 -0.23 13.82
N GLY A 175 -3.45 -0.60 13.45
CA GLY A 175 -2.36 -0.84 14.40
C GLY A 175 -1.86 0.43 15.06
N GLU A 176 -1.17 0.27 16.18
CA GLU A 176 -0.52 1.34 16.91
C GLU A 176 0.39 2.16 15.99
N GLU A 177 0.33 3.49 16.08
CA GLU A 177 1.19 4.43 15.35
C GLU A 177 1.23 4.30 13.81
N CYS A 178 0.30 3.54 13.20
CA CYS A 178 0.35 3.25 11.77
C CYS A 178 0.25 4.51 10.87
N TYR A 179 -0.24 5.62 11.39
CA TYR A 179 -0.33 6.94 10.73
C TYR A 179 0.24 8.07 11.60
N THR A 180 1.25 7.81 12.40
CA THR A 180 1.91 8.83 13.22
C THR A 180 2.90 9.66 12.40
N TYR A 181 3.16 10.90 12.82
CA TYR A 181 4.03 11.88 12.15
C TYR A 181 3.52 12.38 10.79
N LEU A 182 2.23 12.27 10.50
CA LEU A 182 1.62 12.77 9.27
C LEU A 182 1.19 14.24 9.39
N THR A 183 2.12 15.14 9.63
CA THR A 183 1.85 16.57 9.86
C THR A 183 1.24 17.28 8.63
N GLY A 184 1.33 16.70 7.45
CA GLY A 184 0.77 17.23 6.19
C GLY A 184 -0.70 16.91 5.95
N VAL A 185 -1.29 15.95 6.68
CA VAL A 185 -2.67 15.52 6.49
C VAL A 185 -3.64 16.63 6.87
N LYS A 186 -4.56 16.94 5.97
CA LYS A 186 -5.55 18.02 6.12
C LYS A 186 -6.97 17.51 6.33
N ARG A 187 -7.22 16.22 6.05
CA ARG A 187 -8.53 15.60 6.20
C ARG A 187 -8.43 14.08 6.18
N ILE A 188 -9.40 13.44 6.82
CA ILE A 188 -9.56 11.97 6.80
C ILE A 188 -10.99 11.67 6.31
N TYR A 189 -11.11 10.66 5.45
CA TYR A 189 -12.37 10.04 5.09
C TYR A 189 -12.38 8.61 5.60
N SER A 190 -13.36 8.23 6.41
CA SER A 190 -13.57 6.86 6.86
C SER A 190 -14.96 6.40 6.44
N MET A 191 -15.02 5.49 5.49
CA MET A 191 -16.28 5.04 4.88
C MET A 191 -17.01 3.98 5.71
N ALA A 192 -16.41 3.51 6.80
CA ALA A 192 -16.99 2.50 7.67
C ALA A 192 -18.09 3.10 8.57
N SER A 193 -19.24 2.47 8.66
CA SER A 193 -20.34 2.87 9.58
C SER A 193 -20.05 2.57 11.05
N GLU A 194 -19.13 1.64 11.30
CA GLU A 194 -18.52 1.39 12.60
C GLU A 194 -17.04 1.78 12.52
N PRO A 195 -16.50 2.50 13.52
CA PRO A 195 -15.10 2.91 13.50
C PRO A 195 -14.19 1.67 13.49
N PRO A 196 -13.16 1.64 12.62
CA PRO A 196 -12.12 0.63 12.71
C PRO A 196 -11.55 0.54 14.13
N ALA A 197 -11.39 -0.68 14.64
CA ALA A 197 -10.77 -0.90 15.94
C ALA A 197 -9.32 -0.43 15.91
N CYS A 198 -8.91 0.34 16.92
CA CYS A 198 -7.53 0.77 17.08
C CYS A 198 -6.81 -0.14 18.08
N GLU A 199 -5.58 -0.52 17.74
CA GLU A 199 -4.74 -1.31 18.66
C GLU A 199 -4.49 -0.54 19.97
N VAL A 200 -4.60 -1.26 21.08
CA VAL A 200 -4.27 -0.73 22.40
C VAL A 200 -2.85 -1.15 22.75
N SER A 201 -1.95 -0.19 22.81
CA SER A 201 -0.57 -0.47 23.23
C SER A 201 -0.52 -1.02 24.64
N THR A 202 0.15 -2.15 24.82
CA THR A 202 0.38 -2.76 26.15
C THR A 202 1.58 -2.15 26.87
N LEU A 203 2.45 -1.42 26.16
CA LEU A 203 3.71 -0.90 26.66
C LEU A 203 3.70 0.62 26.90
N ASN A 204 2.90 1.36 26.13
CA ASN A 204 2.82 2.81 26.21
C ASN A 204 1.36 3.26 26.28
N ILE A 205 0.93 3.69 27.45
CA ILE A 205 -0.40 4.26 27.63
C ILE A 205 -0.50 5.54 26.80
N GLY A 206 -1.32 5.57 25.76
CA GLY A 206 -1.66 6.78 25.02
C GLY A 206 -1.23 6.86 23.57
N TYR A 207 -0.55 5.86 23.01
CA TYR A 207 -0.29 5.81 21.56
C TYR A 207 -1.50 5.29 20.81
N THR A 208 -1.98 6.10 19.86
CA THR A 208 -3.07 5.77 18.94
C THR A 208 -2.51 5.54 17.54
N PRO A 209 -3.30 5.05 16.58
CA PRO A 209 -2.87 4.97 15.19
C PRO A 209 -2.38 6.30 14.60
N PHE A 210 -2.84 7.44 15.13
CA PHE A 210 -2.62 8.79 14.60
C PHE A 210 -1.61 9.62 15.41
N GLY A 211 -1.20 9.16 16.57
CA GLY A 211 -0.23 9.84 17.42
C GLY A 211 -0.37 9.55 18.91
N GLY A 212 0.57 10.04 19.71
CA GLY A 212 0.62 9.92 21.16
C GLY A 212 0.90 11.26 21.82
N TYR A 213 0.88 11.28 23.16
CA TYR A 213 1.00 12.50 23.96
C TYR A 213 2.30 13.28 23.75
N ASP A 214 3.38 12.64 23.29
CA ASP A 214 4.73 13.22 23.22
C ASP A 214 5.28 13.35 21.77
N SER A 215 4.48 13.06 20.75
CA SER A 215 4.95 13.05 19.35
C SER A 215 4.23 14.09 18.50
N PRO A 216 4.90 14.75 17.52
CA PRO A 216 4.22 15.52 16.51
C PRO A 216 3.27 14.60 15.73
N SER A 217 2.02 14.70 16.06
CA SER A 217 0.95 13.80 15.63
C SER A 217 0.26 14.37 14.38
N THR A 218 -0.50 13.54 13.71
CA THR A 218 -1.51 14.03 12.77
C THR A 218 -2.40 15.06 13.48
N PRO A 219 -2.64 16.26 12.91
CA PRO A 219 -3.42 17.29 13.61
C PRO A 219 -4.81 16.76 13.99
N ASN A 220 -5.24 17.01 15.22
CA ASN A 220 -6.48 16.45 15.76
C ASN A 220 -7.74 17.29 15.49
N ASP A 221 -7.58 18.49 14.96
CA ASP A 221 -8.65 19.42 14.59
C ASP A 221 -9.07 19.34 13.11
N ILE A 222 -8.38 18.54 12.32
CA ILE A 222 -8.71 18.32 10.91
C ILE A 222 -10.09 17.65 10.78
N PRO A 223 -10.81 17.91 9.67
CA PRO A 223 -12.09 17.25 9.42
C PRO A 223 -11.91 15.73 9.20
N VAL A 224 -12.68 14.94 9.94
CA VAL A 224 -12.85 13.51 9.77
C VAL A 224 -14.27 13.27 9.24
N TYR A 225 -14.35 12.92 7.96
CA TYR A 225 -15.60 12.62 7.30
C TYR A 225 -16.00 11.17 7.53
N VAL A 226 -17.22 10.96 8.03
CA VAL A 226 -17.77 9.65 8.37
C VAL A 226 -19.19 9.51 7.83
N PRO A 227 -19.75 8.30 7.66
CA PRO A 227 -21.12 8.09 7.22
C PRO A 227 -22.14 8.78 8.12
N VAL A 228 -23.28 9.18 7.54
CA VAL A 228 -24.40 9.77 8.29
C VAL A 228 -24.83 8.83 9.41
N GLY A 229 -24.93 9.35 10.63
CA GLY A 229 -25.25 8.61 11.85
C GLY A 229 -24.08 7.91 12.52
N ALA A 230 -22.85 8.04 12.01
CA ALA A 230 -21.67 7.38 12.58
C ALA A 230 -20.84 8.28 13.53
N ALA A 231 -20.96 9.61 13.45
CA ALA A 231 -20.07 10.53 14.17
C ALA A 231 -19.98 10.26 15.67
N GLU A 232 -21.10 9.95 16.35
CA GLU A 232 -21.10 9.66 17.79
C GLU A 232 -20.39 8.36 18.15
N LYS A 233 -20.36 7.37 17.24
CA LYS A 233 -19.62 6.12 17.44
C LYS A 233 -18.12 6.41 17.37
N TYR A 234 -17.70 7.20 16.37
CA TYR A 234 -16.30 7.61 16.21
C TYR A 234 -15.79 8.41 17.39
N ARG A 235 -16.56 9.40 17.88
CA ARG A 235 -16.17 10.19 19.06
C ARG A 235 -15.95 9.38 20.34
N LYS A 236 -16.55 8.20 20.44
CA LYS A 236 -16.47 7.31 21.62
C LYS A 236 -15.48 6.16 21.42
N ALA A 237 -15.01 5.94 20.20
CA ALA A 237 -14.12 4.85 19.89
C ALA A 237 -12.68 5.21 20.23
N TRP A 238 -11.98 4.32 20.95
CA TRP A 238 -10.58 4.46 21.28
C TRP A 238 -9.74 4.74 20.02
N GLY A 239 -8.83 5.70 20.12
CA GLY A 239 -7.96 6.14 19.04
C GLY A 239 -8.61 7.14 18.08
N TRP A 240 -9.92 7.03 17.82
CA TRP A 240 -10.69 8.01 17.07
C TRP A 240 -11.11 9.20 17.93
N ASP A 241 -11.30 9.01 19.24
CA ASP A 241 -11.56 10.06 20.23
C ASP A 241 -10.43 11.10 20.32
N TYR A 242 -9.29 10.83 19.68
CA TYR A 242 -8.22 11.78 19.42
C TYR A 242 -8.67 12.99 18.60
N PHE A 243 -9.61 12.81 17.65
CA PHE A 243 -10.09 13.86 16.76
C PHE A 243 -11.27 14.63 17.35
N THR A 244 -11.30 15.94 17.08
CA THR A 244 -12.34 16.82 17.61
C THR A 244 -13.39 17.22 16.57
N ASN A 245 -13.12 17.04 15.26
CA ASN A 245 -13.93 17.57 14.17
C ASN A 245 -14.48 16.46 13.26
N PHE A 246 -15.60 15.83 13.64
CA PHE A 246 -16.28 14.83 12.84
C PHE A 246 -17.41 15.46 12.01
N ILE A 247 -17.42 15.17 10.71
CA ILE A 247 -18.42 15.64 9.75
C ILE A 247 -19.10 14.44 9.12
N GLU A 248 -20.41 14.37 9.24
CA GLU A 248 -21.20 13.32 8.60
C GLU A 248 -21.45 13.63 7.13
N THR A 249 -21.25 12.63 6.27
CA THR A 249 -21.43 12.76 4.81
C THR A 249 -21.78 11.42 4.17
N ASP A 250 -22.48 11.46 3.05
CA ASP A 250 -22.65 10.34 2.13
C ASP A 250 -21.83 10.54 0.84
N ASP A 251 -21.13 11.68 0.72
CA ASP A 251 -20.28 12.03 -0.43
C ASP A 251 -18.81 11.79 -0.09
N PHE A 252 -18.36 10.57 -0.32
CA PHE A 252 -16.96 10.18 -0.15
C PHE A 252 -16.18 10.29 -1.46
N PRO A 253 -14.86 10.61 -1.40
CA PRO A 253 -14.03 10.55 -2.57
C PRO A 253 -14.05 9.11 -3.11
N THR A 254 -14.45 8.96 -4.36
CA THR A 254 -14.35 7.68 -5.02
C THR A 254 -12.88 7.43 -5.32
N ALA A 255 -12.27 6.50 -4.59
CA ALA A 255 -10.96 5.94 -4.92
C ALA A 255 -11.07 5.09 -6.21
N ILE A 256 -11.42 5.74 -7.33
CA ILE A 256 -11.44 5.13 -8.65
C ILE A 256 -10.73 6.09 -9.60
N HIS A 257 -9.42 6.18 -9.43
CA HIS A 257 -8.55 6.54 -10.53
C HIS A 257 -7.88 5.25 -10.98
N ASN A 258 -8.25 4.86 -12.21
CA ASN A 258 -7.64 3.78 -12.99
C ASN A 258 -7.85 2.34 -12.52
N VAL A 259 -9.09 1.84 -12.58
CA VAL A 259 -9.25 0.48 -13.09
C VAL A 259 -8.92 0.56 -14.57
N THR A 260 -7.68 0.34 -14.95
CA THR A 260 -7.33 -0.06 -16.30
C THR A 260 -7.90 -1.46 -16.46
N ILE A 261 -9.16 -1.54 -16.89
CA ILE A 261 -9.75 -2.78 -17.32
C ILE A 261 -9.01 -3.11 -18.61
N GLU A 262 -8.02 -3.99 -18.51
CA GLU A 262 -7.54 -4.69 -19.70
C GLU A 262 -8.76 -5.31 -20.37
N HIS A 263 -8.94 -4.97 -21.64
CA HIS A 263 -10.04 -5.42 -22.45
C HIS A 263 -10.02 -6.94 -22.59
N SER A 264 -10.73 -7.63 -21.72
CA SER A 264 -11.23 -8.96 -22.03
C SER A 264 -12.74 -8.98 -21.84
N ASN A 265 -13.45 -8.90 -22.95
CA ASN A 265 -14.88 -9.12 -23.17
C ASN A 265 -15.85 -8.10 -22.55
N SER A 266 -16.51 -7.39 -23.44
CA SER A 266 -17.64 -6.47 -23.28
C SER A 266 -18.78 -7.04 -22.42
N ASN A 267 -18.64 -7.04 -21.10
CA ASN A 267 -19.77 -7.26 -20.21
C ASN A 267 -20.41 -5.90 -19.91
N ASN A 268 -21.60 -5.71 -20.42
CA ASN A 268 -22.45 -4.51 -20.28
C ASN A 268 -22.96 -4.31 -18.83
N ARG A 269 -22.16 -4.68 -17.82
CA ARG A 269 -22.51 -4.66 -16.40
C ARG A 269 -22.34 -3.26 -15.81
N ILE A 270 -23.23 -2.93 -14.90
CA ILE A 270 -23.26 -1.65 -14.19
C ILE A 270 -22.96 -1.93 -12.72
N TYR A 271 -22.10 -1.13 -12.13
CA TYR A 271 -21.73 -1.26 -10.73
C TYR A 271 -22.06 0.02 -9.97
N ASP A 272 -22.45 -0.10 -8.70
CA ASP A 272 -22.52 1.04 -7.79
C ASP A 272 -21.12 1.53 -7.41
N LEU A 273 -21.03 2.63 -6.68
CA LEU A 273 -19.76 3.22 -6.25
C LEU A 273 -19.00 2.35 -5.23
N ASN A 274 -19.64 1.30 -4.71
CA ASN A 274 -19.05 0.30 -3.81
C ASN A 274 -18.62 -0.98 -4.55
N GLY A 275 -18.63 -0.97 -5.89
CA GLY A 275 -18.22 -2.10 -6.71
C GLY A 275 -19.25 -3.24 -6.79
N ARG A 276 -20.49 -3.07 -6.28
CA ARG A 276 -21.55 -4.08 -6.37
C ARG A 276 -22.24 -3.98 -7.71
N GLU A 277 -22.46 -5.12 -8.37
CA GLU A 277 -23.22 -5.17 -9.61
C GLU A 277 -24.67 -4.74 -9.38
N VAL A 278 -25.14 -3.79 -10.20
CA VAL A 278 -26.49 -3.23 -10.12
C VAL A 278 -27.29 -3.64 -11.36
N ILE A 279 -28.31 -4.47 -11.14
CA ILE A 279 -29.17 -4.98 -12.21
C ILE A 279 -30.20 -3.93 -12.65
N ASN A 280 -30.68 -3.11 -11.72
CA ASN A 280 -31.70 -2.06 -11.96
C ASN A 280 -31.20 -0.70 -11.46
N PRO A 281 -30.39 0.04 -12.24
CA PRO A 281 -29.89 1.33 -11.81
C PRO A 281 -31.01 2.38 -11.71
N GLN A 282 -31.00 3.12 -10.61
CA GLN A 282 -32.00 4.17 -10.36
C GLN A 282 -31.59 5.49 -10.99
N LYS A 283 -32.58 6.26 -11.46
CA LYS A 283 -32.36 7.59 -12.04
C LYS A 283 -31.81 8.57 -11.00
N GLY A 284 -30.86 9.39 -11.42
CA GLY A 284 -30.24 10.40 -10.57
C GLY A 284 -29.06 9.90 -9.71
N HIS A 285 -28.77 8.59 -9.70
CA HIS A 285 -27.62 8.03 -9.02
C HIS A 285 -26.43 7.87 -9.98
N VAL A 286 -25.22 7.89 -9.41
CA VAL A 286 -23.96 7.66 -10.15
C VAL A 286 -23.61 6.19 -10.10
N TYR A 287 -23.25 5.62 -11.25
CA TYR A 287 -22.82 4.24 -11.41
C TYR A 287 -21.55 4.16 -12.25
N ILE A 288 -20.94 2.99 -12.29
CA ILE A 288 -19.77 2.68 -13.12
C ILE A 288 -20.17 1.66 -14.18
N LYS A 289 -19.86 1.98 -15.43
CA LYS A 289 -20.01 1.12 -16.56
C LYS A 289 -18.78 1.22 -17.46
N ASN A 290 -18.12 0.11 -17.73
CA ASN A 290 -16.89 0.07 -18.54
C ASN A 290 -15.82 1.08 -18.02
N GLY A 291 -15.60 1.13 -16.71
CA GLY A 291 -14.64 2.03 -16.08
C GLY A 291 -14.99 3.52 -16.13
N LYS A 292 -16.20 3.90 -16.60
CA LYS A 292 -16.62 5.31 -16.67
C LYS A 292 -17.82 5.55 -15.76
N LYS A 293 -17.82 6.71 -15.08
CA LYS A 293 -19.01 7.18 -14.35
C LYS A 293 -20.14 7.47 -15.34
N ILE A 294 -21.32 6.92 -15.02
CA ILE A 294 -22.54 7.18 -15.77
C ILE A 294 -23.65 7.60 -14.80
N THR A 295 -24.56 8.44 -15.27
CA THR A 295 -25.81 8.79 -14.58
C THR A 295 -26.96 8.52 -15.52
N PHE A 296 -28.06 8.00 -14.99
CA PHE A 296 -29.30 7.88 -15.75
C PHE A 296 -30.10 9.18 -15.57
N ALA A 297 -30.43 9.82 -16.69
CA ALA A 297 -31.19 11.07 -16.69
C ALA A 297 -32.54 10.91 -15.93
N ARG A 298 -32.94 12.00 -15.28
CA ARG A 298 -34.23 12.11 -14.55
C ARG A 298 -35.44 11.84 -15.43
#